data_da2ba24ba382f6e68da1e36f33e2f877
#
_entry.id   da2ba24ba382f6e68da1e36f33e2f877
#
_cell.length_a   1.000
_cell.length_b   1.000
_cell.length_c   1.000
_cell.angle_alpha   90.00
_cell.angle_beta   90.00
_cell.angle_gamma   90.00
#
_symmetry.space_group_name_H-M   'P 1'
#
loop_
_entity.id
_entity.type
_entity.pdbx_description
1 polymer ?
#
loop_
_entity_poly.entity_id
_entity_poly.type
_entity_poly.pdbx_seq_one_letter_code
_entity_poly.pdbx_strand_id
1 'polypeptide(L)'
;MIEGLDPVIHVPKRLAAMAMLANASTVSFRFLREQLNISESDLSKQMSTLEAAGYVTSNKDGYGRGASTTYSATKAGLAAYRKHCAALRTLIGE
;
A
#
# COMPACT_ATOMS: atom_id res chain seq x y z
N MET A 1 3.41 -8.15 -22.61
CA MET A 1 4.49 -7.58 -21.83
C MET A 1 4.00 -6.84 -20.59
N ILE A 2 2.94 -6.05 -20.73
CA ILE A 2 2.43 -5.30 -19.57
C ILE A 2 1.22 -5.96 -18.91
N GLU A 3 0.81 -7.10 -19.41
CA GLU A 3 -0.27 -7.87 -18.80
C GLU A 3 0.12 -8.30 -17.39
N GLY A 4 -0.82 -8.21 -16.47
CA GLY A 4 -0.59 -8.57 -15.08
C GLY A 4 -0.10 -7.42 -14.21
N LEU A 5 0.33 -6.31 -14.80
CA LEU A 5 0.64 -5.12 -14.01
C LEU A 5 -0.68 -4.51 -13.51
N ASP A 6 -0.72 -4.22 -12.23
CA ASP A 6 -1.92 -3.68 -11.59
C ASP A 6 -1.83 -2.15 -11.61
N PRO A 7 -2.75 -1.46 -12.29
CA PRO A 7 -2.65 -0.01 -12.39
C PRO A 7 -2.82 0.72 -11.05
N VAL A 8 -3.48 0.11 -10.08
CA VAL A 8 -3.60 0.70 -8.75
C VAL A 8 -2.27 0.57 -8.00
N ILE A 9 -1.60 -0.57 -8.12
CA ILE A 9 -0.33 -0.83 -7.43
C ILE A 9 0.86 -0.24 -8.20
N HIS A 10 0.75 -0.13 -9.52
CA HIS A 10 1.88 0.30 -10.37
C HIS A 10 2.07 1.82 -10.33
N VAL A 11 2.16 2.35 -9.14
CA VAL A 11 2.49 3.74 -8.84
C VAL A 11 3.52 3.68 -7.73
N PRO A 12 4.68 4.30 -7.86
CA PRO A 12 5.80 4.08 -6.92
C PRO A 12 5.42 4.20 -5.45
N LYS A 13 4.64 5.20 -5.08
CA LYS A 13 4.24 5.38 -3.68
C LYS A 13 3.36 4.25 -3.18
N ARG A 14 2.41 3.81 -4.01
CA ARG A 14 1.51 2.73 -3.63
C ARG A 14 2.21 1.37 -3.67
N LEU A 15 3.08 1.17 -4.65
CA LEU A 15 3.89 -0.06 -4.71
C LEU A 15 4.76 -0.20 -3.46
N ALA A 16 5.42 0.89 -3.06
CA ALA A 16 6.25 0.88 -1.85
C ALA A 16 5.42 0.61 -0.59
N ALA A 17 4.25 1.24 -0.49
CA ALA A 17 3.35 1.00 0.65
C ALA A 17 2.92 -0.47 0.70
N MET A 18 2.52 -1.05 -0.43
CA MET A 18 2.12 -2.46 -0.48
C MET A 18 3.28 -3.38 -0.11
N ALA A 19 4.50 -3.07 -0.55
CA ALA A 19 5.68 -3.85 -0.18
C ALA A 19 5.88 -3.87 1.33
N MET A 20 5.71 -2.73 1.98
CA MET A 20 5.84 -2.63 3.43
C MET A 20 4.74 -3.43 4.14
N LEU A 21 3.50 -3.31 3.66
CA LEU A 21 2.37 -4.03 4.24
C LEU A 21 2.45 -5.53 4.01
N ALA A 22 3.07 -5.96 2.91
CA ALA A 22 3.24 -7.39 2.63
C ALA A 22 4.22 -8.06 3.59
N ASN A 23 5.06 -7.26 4.24
CA ASN A 23 6.10 -7.76 5.14
C ASN A 23 5.82 -7.49 6.63
N ALA A 24 4.63 -7.00 6.96
CA ALA A 24 4.25 -6.69 8.33
C ALA A 24 2.75 -6.91 8.51
N SER A 25 2.32 -7.25 9.72
CA SER A 25 0.90 -7.44 9.98
C SER A 25 0.15 -6.10 9.98
N THR A 26 0.75 -5.07 10.55
CA THR A 26 0.20 -3.70 10.49
C THR A 26 1.34 -2.71 10.34
N VAL A 27 1.05 -1.58 9.72
CA VAL A 27 2.01 -0.49 9.57
C VAL A 27 1.27 0.82 9.86
N SER A 28 1.88 1.68 10.67
CA SER A 28 1.24 2.94 11.03
C SER A 28 1.34 3.96 9.90
N PHE A 29 0.37 4.86 9.85
CA PHE A 29 0.37 5.99 8.95
C PHE A 29 1.66 6.79 9.07
N ARG A 30 2.07 7.05 10.30
CA ARG A 30 3.30 7.81 10.58
C ARG A 30 4.53 7.13 10.00
N PHE A 31 4.66 5.82 10.19
CA PHE A 31 5.80 5.07 9.68
C PHE A 31 5.84 5.10 8.15
N LEU A 32 4.69 4.87 7.52
CA LEU A 32 4.58 4.94 6.05
C LEU A 32 5.00 6.32 5.54
N ARG A 33 4.50 7.38 6.20
CA ARG A 33 4.82 8.75 5.81
C ARG A 33 6.31 9.02 5.91
N GLU A 34 6.92 8.59 7.00
CA GLU A 34 8.36 8.80 7.21
C GLU A 34 9.19 8.03 6.18
N GLN A 35 8.85 6.78 5.96
CA GLN A 35 9.60 5.93 5.02
C GLN A 35 9.46 6.40 3.58
N LEU A 36 8.27 6.84 3.19
CA LEU A 36 8.01 7.32 1.84
C LEU A 36 8.41 8.78 1.65
N ASN A 37 8.65 9.49 2.74
CA ASN A 37 9.03 10.91 2.73
C ASN A 37 8.06 11.77 1.92
N ILE A 38 6.77 11.65 2.22
CA ILE A 38 5.70 12.39 1.54
C ILE A 38 4.84 13.11 2.57
N SER A 39 3.99 14.01 2.10
CA SER A 39 3.10 14.77 2.97
C SER A 39 1.97 13.89 3.50
N GLU A 40 1.33 14.34 4.57
CA GLU A 40 0.15 13.67 5.12
C GLU A 40 -0.97 13.58 4.09
N SER A 41 -1.22 14.65 3.37
CA SER A 41 -2.30 14.67 2.38
C SER A 41 -2.01 13.74 1.21
N ASP A 42 -0.75 13.65 0.78
CA ASP A 42 -0.36 12.74 -0.30
C ASP A 42 -0.53 11.29 0.16
N LEU A 43 -0.04 10.96 1.36
CA LEU A 43 -0.18 9.60 1.87
C LEU A 43 -1.66 9.23 2.04
N SER A 44 -2.47 10.13 2.60
CA SER A 44 -3.91 9.89 2.73
C SER A 44 -4.54 9.56 1.38
N LYS A 45 -4.17 10.30 0.34
CA LYS A 45 -4.67 10.08 -1.00
C LYS A 45 -4.27 8.71 -1.54
N GLN A 46 -2.99 8.35 -1.37
CA GLN A 46 -2.50 7.05 -1.86
C GLN A 46 -3.17 5.89 -1.13
N MET A 47 -3.28 5.99 0.20
CA MET A 47 -3.89 4.93 0.99
C MET A 47 -5.40 4.82 0.73
N SER A 48 -6.09 5.95 0.47
CA SER A 48 -7.51 5.92 0.10
C SER A 48 -7.72 5.20 -1.22
N THR A 49 -6.83 5.38 -2.18
CA THR A 49 -6.89 4.67 -3.46
C THR A 49 -6.74 3.16 -3.25
N LEU A 50 -5.79 2.75 -2.42
CA LEU A 50 -5.60 1.33 -2.11
C LEU A 50 -6.80 0.76 -1.35
N GLU A 51 -7.35 1.53 -0.44
CA GLU A 51 -8.51 1.12 0.34
C GLU A 51 -9.74 0.95 -0.54
N ALA A 52 -9.97 1.89 -1.46
CA ALA A 52 -11.08 1.83 -2.41
C ALA A 52 -10.98 0.61 -3.33
N ALA A 53 -9.77 0.20 -3.65
CA ALA A 53 -9.55 -1.01 -4.46
C ALA A 53 -9.73 -2.30 -3.65
N GLY A 54 -9.90 -2.20 -2.33
CA GLY A 54 -10.05 -3.38 -1.47
C GLY A 54 -8.73 -4.03 -1.11
N TYR A 55 -7.61 -3.33 -1.29
CA TYR A 55 -6.28 -3.90 -1.08
C TYR A 55 -5.74 -3.67 0.33
N VAL A 56 -6.23 -2.67 1.03
CA VAL A 56 -5.84 -2.40 2.41
C VAL A 56 -7.07 -2.05 3.25
N THR A 57 -6.93 -2.25 4.55
CA THR A 57 -7.91 -1.77 5.54
C THR A 57 -7.19 -0.84 6.49
N SER A 58 -7.92 0.10 7.05
CA SER A 58 -7.40 1.00 8.06
C SER A 58 -8.07 0.75 9.39
N ASN A 59 -7.33 1.04 10.45
CA ASN A 59 -7.84 0.95 11.81
C ASN A 59 -7.36 2.18 12.57
N LYS A 60 -8.29 2.88 13.21
CA LYS A 60 -7.97 4.05 14.01
C LYS A 60 -8.08 3.71 15.49
N ASP A 61 -7.00 4.01 16.21
CA ASP A 61 -6.97 3.88 17.65
C ASP A 61 -7.02 5.25 18.27
N GLY A 62 -7.87 5.43 19.28
CA GLY A 62 -8.02 6.70 19.98
C GLY A 62 -9.05 7.62 19.33
N TYR A 63 -9.19 8.80 19.87
CA TYR A 63 -10.20 9.77 19.47
C TYR A 63 -9.57 11.13 19.24
N GLY A 64 -10.05 11.83 18.23
CA GLY A 64 -9.68 13.21 17.96
C GLY A 64 -8.19 13.40 17.76
N ARG A 65 -7.69 14.47 18.36
CA ARG A 65 -6.27 14.79 18.28
C ARG A 65 -5.45 13.68 18.96
N GLY A 66 -4.47 13.18 18.28
CA GLY A 66 -3.64 12.11 18.79
C GLY A 66 -4.10 10.73 18.39
N ALA A 67 -5.22 10.63 17.69
CA ALA A 67 -5.65 9.35 17.14
C ALA A 67 -4.59 8.83 16.16
N SER A 68 -4.31 7.53 16.20
CA SER A 68 -3.36 6.93 15.31
C SER A 68 -4.07 6.01 14.34
N THR A 69 -3.58 5.97 13.11
CA THR A 69 -4.11 5.11 12.06
C THR A 69 -3.07 4.07 11.70
N THR A 70 -3.50 2.82 11.61
CA THR A 70 -2.68 1.73 11.11
C THR A 70 -3.36 1.11 9.91
N TYR A 71 -2.57 0.45 9.08
CA TYR A 71 -3.07 -0.22 7.87
C TYR A 71 -2.61 -1.66 7.85
N SER A 72 -3.42 -2.48 7.22
CA SER A 72 -3.08 -3.89 6.96
C SER A 72 -3.45 -4.20 5.53
N ALA A 73 -2.68 -5.05 4.87
CA ALA A 73 -3.05 -5.56 3.56
C ALA A 73 -4.16 -6.59 3.71
N THR A 74 -5.13 -6.54 2.82
CA THR A 74 -6.16 -7.58 2.76
C THR A 74 -5.62 -8.79 2.02
N LYS A 75 -6.37 -9.89 2.09
CA LYS A 75 -6.06 -11.08 1.28
C LYS A 75 -5.98 -10.72 -0.21
N ALA A 76 -6.95 -9.94 -0.68
CA ALA A 76 -6.99 -9.48 -2.06
C ALA A 76 -5.78 -8.60 -2.38
N GLY A 77 -5.39 -7.72 -1.45
CA GLY A 77 -4.24 -6.85 -1.63
C GLY A 77 -2.94 -7.63 -1.72
N LEU A 78 -2.77 -8.63 -0.86
CA LEU A 78 -1.57 -9.48 -0.91
C LEU A 78 -1.50 -10.27 -2.21
N ALA A 79 -2.62 -10.83 -2.66
CA ALA A 79 -2.66 -11.57 -3.91
C ALA A 79 -2.35 -10.67 -5.10
N ALA A 80 -2.94 -9.47 -5.12
CA ALA A 80 -2.70 -8.48 -6.17
C ALA A 80 -1.24 -8.03 -6.20
N TYR A 81 -0.67 -7.81 -5.02
CA TYR A 81 0.74 -7.42 -4.91
C TYR A 81 1.67 -8.50 -5.45
N ARG A 82 1.44 -9.76 -5.07
CA ARG A 82 2.25 -10.87 -5.56
C ARG A 82 2.17 -11.04 -7.07
N LYS A 83 0.96 -10.92 -7.62
CA LYS A 83 0.74 -10.99 -9.05
C LYS A 83 1.46 -9.85 -9.76
N HIS A 84 1.38 -8.66 -9.20
CA HIS A 84 2.06 -7.49 -9.75
C HIS A 84 3.58 -7.67 -9.76
N CYS A 85 4.14 -8.16 -8.67
CA CYS A 85 5.58 -8.41 -8.56
C CYS A 85 6.04 -9.45 -9.57
N ALA A 86 5.24 -10.51 -9.78
CA ALA A 86 5.56 -11.53 -10.78
C ALA A 86 5.56 -10.94 -12.19
N ALA A 87 4.57 -10.09 -12.49
CA ALA A 87 4.50 -9.42 -13.78
C ALA A 87 5.68 -8.47 -13.99
N LEU A 88 6.08 -7.76 -12.94
CA LEU A 88 7.26 -6.89 -13.00
C LEU A 88 8.53 -7.68 -13.29
N ARG A 89 8.72 -8.81 -12.61
CA ARG A 89 9.90 -9.66 -12.85
C ARG A 89 9.95 -10.13 -14.29
N THR A 90 8.81 -10.53 -14.84
CA THR A 90 8.74 -10.92 -16.25
C THR A 90 9.07 -9.75 -17.17
N LEU A 91 8.53 -8.58 -16.88
CA LEU A 91 8.73 -7.38 -17.70
C LEU A 91 10.21 -6.98 -17.75
N ILE A 92 10.90 -7.05 -16.62
CA ILE A 92 12.31 -6.64 -16.54
C ILE A 92 13.29 -7.79 -16.83
N GLY A 93 12.79 -8.97 -17.16
CA GLY A 93 13.63 -10.08 -17.60
C GLY A 93 14.21 -10.92 -16.48
N GLU A 94 13.59 -10.92 -15.33
CA GLU A 94 14.04 -11.75 -14.20
C GLU A 94 13.19 -12.99 -14.00
#